data_6dae3ffd926d2385550957438d463c3a
#
_entry.id   6dae3ffd926d2385550957438d463c3a
#
_cell.length_a   1.000
_cell.length_b   1.000
_cell.length_c   1.000
_cell.angle_alpha   90.00
_cell.angle_beta   90.00
_cell.angle_gamma   90.00
#
_symmetry.space_group_name_H-M   'P 1'
#
loop_
_entity.id
_entity.type
_entity.pdbx_description
1 polymer ?
#
loop_
_entity_poly.entity_id
_entity_poly.type
_entity_poly.pdbx_seq_one_letter_code
_entity_poly.pdbx_strand_id
1 'polypeptide(L)'
;MRNILIKITKTIKKYICPPATQDLKLNTKNRDATIKEYNYGPLNVDEPGDYWKDIADYWKTTEKAAKKSLCGNCVAFDISPRMKDCMPGDTFDKDGELGYCWMHHFKCHSARSCHTWAKGGPIQIDEESHKWQDKSKIE
;
A
#
# COMPACT_ATOMS: atom_id res chain seq x y z
N MET A 1 35.56 13.99 -18.05
CA MET A 1 35.20 14.22 -16.63
C MET A 1 33.87 14.94 -16.50
N ARG A 2 33.75 16.14 -17.04
CA ARG A 2 32.53 16.92 -16.98
C ARG A 2 31.29 16.18 -17.51
N ASN A 3 31.42 15.49 -18.65
CA ASN A 3 30.32 14.75 -19.26
C ASN A 3 29.87 13.56 -18.40
N ILE A 4 30.82 12.94 -17.71
CA ILE A 4 30.51 11.82 -16.82
C ILE A 4 29.69 12.29 -15.62
N LEU A 5 30.03 13.43 -15.03
CA LEU A 5 29.30 14.01 -13.90
C LEU A 5 27.87 14.38 -14.31
N ILE A 6 27.72 15.02 -15.47
CA ILE A 6 26.38 15.37 -15.99
C ILE A 6 25.55 14.12 -16.23
N LYS A 7 26.16 13.08 -16.81
CA LYS A 7 25.47 11.83 -17.08
C LYS A 7 25.03 11.15 -15.79
N ILE A 8 25.88 11.10 -14.77
CA ILE A 8 25.53 10.54 -13.46
C ILE A 8 24.38 11.32 -12.85
N THR A 9 24.43 12.64 -12.88
CA THR A 9 23.38 13.49 -12.34
C THR A 9 22.04 13.24 -13.04
N LYS A 10 22.05 13.04 -14.36
CA LYS A 10 20.84 12.77 -15.13
C LYS A 10 20.27 11.37 -14.88
N THR A 11 21.13 10.39 -14.55
CA THR A 11 20.70 9.02 -14.29
C THR A 11 20.27 8.82 -12.84
N ILE A 12 20.68 9.70 -11.92
CA ILE A 12 20.24 9.64 -10.53
C ILE A 12 18.84 10.24 -10.46
N LYS A 13 17.86 9.35 -10.46
CA LYS A 13 16.47 9.75 -10.30
C LYS A 13 16.18 10.01 -8.83
N LYS A 14 15.59 11.17 -8.55
CA LYS A 14 15.19 11.50 -7.20
C LYS A 14 13.78 10.98 -6.94
N TYR A 15 13.65 10.06 -5.97
CA TYR A 15 12.37 9.56 -5.54
C TYR A 15 11.90 10.31 -4.32
N ILE A 16 10.61 10.61 -4.28
CA ILE A 16 10.00 11.36 -3.18
C ILE A 16 9.05 10.46 -2.42
N CYS A 17 8.72 10.86 -1.21
CA CYS A 17 7.66 10.21 -0.47
C CYS A 17 6.32 10.54 -1.15
N PRO A 18 5.46 9.54 -1.38
CA PRO A 18 4.13 9.82 -1.94
C PRO A 18 3.39 10.83 -1.06
N PRO A 19 2.67 11.79 -1.67
CA PRO A 19 2.02 12.86 -0.89
C PRO A 19 1.17 12.36 0.28
N ALA A 20 0.41 11.28 0.10
CA ALA A 20 -0.45 10.78 1.16
C ALA A 20 0.30 10.24 2.39
N THR A 21 1.59 9.91 2.26
CA THR A 21 2.39 9.50 3.42
C THR A 21 2.73 10.67 4.32
N GLN A 22 2.70 11.91 3.78
CA GLN A 22 3.07 13.13 4.47
C GLN A 22 1.88 14.04 4.79
N ASP A 23 0.78 13.88 4.07
CA ASP A 23 -0.42 14.72 4.21
C ASP A 23 -1.55 13.88 4.79
N LEU A 24 -1.85 14.12 6.07
CA LEU A 24 -2.87 13.35 6.78
C LEU A 24 -4.25 13.52 6.16
N LYS A 25 -4.60 14.72 5.70
CA LYS A 25 -5.91 14.96 5.09
C LYS A 25 -6.06 14.19 3.79
N LEU A 26 -5.02 14.18 2.96
CA LEU A 26 -5.04 13.43 1.71
C LEU A 26 -5.12 11.93 1.98
N ASN A 27 -4.35 11.44 2.94
CA ASN A 27 -4.38 10.03 3.33
C ASN A 27 -5.79 9.62 3.78
N THR A 28 -6.41 10.41 4.63
CA THR A 28 -7.77 10.13 5.13
C THR A 28 -8.79 10.16 3.99
N LYS A 29 -8.68 11.14 3.09
CA LYS A 29 -9.55 11.23 1.92
C LYS A 29 -9.46 9.98 1.05
N ASN A 30 -8.23 9.56 0.74
CA ASN A 30 -8.01 8.38 -0.10
C ASN A 30 -8.45 7.09 0.59
N ARG A 31 -8.21 6.99 1.90
CA ARG A 31 -8.67 5.86 2.72
C ARG A 31 -10.19 5.76 2.70
N ASP A 32 -10.89 6.87 2.96
CA ASP A 32 -12.34 6.90 2.99
C ASP A 32 -12.94 6.54 1.63
N ALA A 33 -12.35 7.03 0.54
CA ALA A 33 -12.75 6.66 -0.81
C ALA A 33 -12.59 5.16 -1.06
N THR A 34 -11.49 4.59 -0.59
CA THR A 34 -11.21 3.15 -0.76
C THR A 34 -12.17 2.30 0.07
N ILE A 35 -12.52 2.75 1.26
CA ILE A 35 -13.56 2.08 2.07
C ILE A 35 -14.88 2.08 1.31
N LYS A 36 -15.27 3.22 0.79
CA LYS A 36 -16.55 3.39 0.12
C LYS A 36 -16.63 2.64 -1.20
N GLU A 37 -15.60 2.75 -2.03
CA GLU A 37 -15.63 2.24 -3.41
C GLU A 37 -15.14 0.81 -3.54
N TYR A 38 -14.20 0.39 -2.69
CA TYR A 38 -13.53 -0.91 -2.81
C TYR A 38 -13.63 -1.75 -1.54
N ASN A 39 -14.46 -1.34 -0.60
CA ASN A 39 -14.69 -2.10 0.64
C ASN A 39 -13.39 -2.38 1.42
N TYR A 40 -12.51 -1.37 1.51
CA TYR A 40 -11.31 -1.51 2.34
C TYR A 40 -11.70 -1.75 3.80
N GLY A 41 -11.15 -2.78 4.40
CA GLY A 41 -11.46 -3.17 5.76
C GLY A 41 -10.86 -4.52 6.11
N PRO A 42 -11.32 -5.17 7.18
CA PRO A 42 -12.43 -4.74 8.05
C PRO A 42 -12.05 -3.53 8.92
N LEU A 43 -13.02 -2.70 9.26
CA LEU A 43 -12.76 -1.51 10.09
C LEU A 43 -12.32 -1.90 11.50
N ASN A 44 -12.86 -3.01 12.01
CA ASN A 44 -12.41 -3.61 13.25
C ASN A 44 -11.79 -4.98 12.94
N VAL A 45 -10.49 -5.11 13.12
CA VAL A 45 -9.76 -6.34 12.82
C VAL A 45 -10.12 -7.47 13.76
N ASP A 46 -10.41 -7.16 15.02
CA ASP A 46 -10.75 -8.16 16.03
C ASP A 46 -12.18 -8.68 15.89
N GLU A 47 -13.09 -7.83 15.42
CA GLU A 47 -14.51 -8.18 15.26
C GLU A 47 -14.99 -7.73 13.87
N PRO A 48 -14.58 -8.45 12.83
CA PRO A 48 -14.84 -8.01 11.45
C PRO A 48 -16.30 -8.17 10.98
N GLY A 49 -17.18 -8.75 11.79
CA GLY A 49 -18.57 -8.98 11.35
C GLY A 49 -18.64 -9.83 10.11
N ASP A 50 -19.43 -9.39 9.14
CA ASP A 50 -19.61 -10.11 7.88
C ASP A 50 -18.63 -9.71 6.77
N TYR A 51 -17.60 -8.94 7.13
CA TYR A 51 -16.66 -8.41 6.13
C TYR A 51 -16.10 -9.50 5.21
N TRP A 52 -15.58 -10.58 5.81
CA TRP A 52 -14.94 -11.65 5.02
C TRP A 52 -15.92 -12.43 4.17
N LYS A 53 -17.17 -12.55 4.63
CA LYS A 53 -18.23 -13.13 3.83
C LYS A 53 -18.54 -12.25 2.62
N ASP A 54 -18.67 -10.96 2.85
CA ASP A 54 -18.99 -9.99 1.79
C ASP A 54 -17.90 -9.95 0.72
N ILE A 55 -16.64 -9.89 1.14
CA ILE A 55 -15.54 -9.84 0.17
C ILE A 55 -15.34 -11.17 -0.56
N ALA A 56 -15.58 -12.29 0.14
CA ALA A 56 -15.56 -13.62 -0.49
C ALA A 56 -16.64 -13.72 -1.56
N ASP A 57 -17.83 -13.23 -1.28
CA ASP A 57 -18.94 -13.19 -2.24
C ASP A 57 -18.56 -12.33 -3.46
N TYR A 58 -17.95 -11.18 -3.22
CA TYR A 58 -17.49 -10.30 -4.30
C TYR A 58 -16.49 -10.99 -5.23
N TRP A 59 -15.50 -11.69 -4.65
CA TRP A 59 -14.48 -12.42 -5.42
C TRP A 59 -14.96 -13.79 -5.92
N LYS A 60 -16.15 -14.24 -5.49
CA LYS A 60 -16.70 -15.57 -5.81
C LYS A 60 -15.78 -16.68 -5.31
N THR A 61 -15.38 -16.58 -4.06
CA THR A 61 -14.49 -17.54 -3.39
C THR A 61 -15.00 -17.87 -2.00
N THR A 62 -14.21 -18.62 -1.23
CA THR A 62 -14.55 -18.97 0.15
C THR A 62 -14.06 -17.90 1.13
N GLU A 63 -14.68 -17.82 2.30
CA GLU A 63 -14.21 -16.95 3.36
C GLU A 63 -12.78 -17.30 3.76
N LYS A 64 -12.46 -18.59 3.80
CA LYS A 64 -11.11 -19.07 4.14
C LYS A 64 -10.07 -18.50 3.17
N ALA A 65 -10.35 -18.54 1.88
CA ALA A 65 -9.47 -17.98 0.86
C ALA A 65 -9.39 -16.46 0.97
N ALA A 66 -10.52 -15.79 1.20
CA ALA A 66 -10.56 -14.34 1.36
C ALA A 66 -9.70 -13.87 2.54
N LYS A 67 -9.76 -14.57 3.67
CA LYS A 67 -8.98 -14.23 4.87
C LYS A 67 -7.47 -14.36 4.67
N LYS A 68 -7.03 -15.05 3.63
CA LYS A 68 -5.61 -15.16 3.27
C LYS A 68 -5.18 -14.10 2.27
N SER A 69 -6.11 -13.35 1.71
CA SER A 69 -5.87 -12.34 0.67
C SER A 69 -5.87 -10.96 1.30
N LEU A 70 -4.77 -10.62 1.96
CA LEU A 70 -4.63 -9.43 2.79
C LEU A 70 -3.71 -8.40 2.13
N CYS A 71 -3.85 -7.14 2.53
CA CYS A 71 -2.93 -6.09 2.10
C CYS A 71 -1.48 -6.52 2.30
N GLY A 72 -1.17 -7.20 3.42
CA GLY A 72 0.17 -7.67 3.73
C GLY A 72 0.82 -8.58 2.69
N ASN A 73 0.05 -9.19 1.80
CA ASN A 73 0.58 -9.96 0.68
C ASN A 73 0.09 -9.43 -0.67
N CYS A 74 -0.45 -8.23 -0.70
CA CYS A 74 -0.89 -7.59 -1.94
C CYS A 74 0.31 -7.05 -2.73
N VAL A 75 0.24 -7.18 -4.05
CA VAL A 75 1.30 -6.73 -4.95
C VAL A 75 1.59 -5.23 -4.84
N ALA A 76 0.61 -4.44 -4.43
CA ALA A 76 0.73 -2.98 -4.32
C ALA A 76 1.10 -2.49 -2.92
N PHE A 77 1.27 -3.39 -1.96
CA PHE A 77 1.56 -3.04 -0.56
C PHE A 77 3.05 -2.83 -0.36
N ASP A 78 3.46 -1.61 -0.10
CA ASP A 78 4.86 -1.21 -0.03
C ASP A 78 5.33 -1.04 1.41
N ILE A 79 6.21 -1.94 1.84
CA ILE A 79 6.89 -1.90 3.14
C ILE A 79 8.40 -1.83 2.95
N SER A 80 8.87 -1.34 1.80
CA SER A 80 10.29 -1.15 1.57
C SER A 80 10.91 -0.21 2.59
N PRO A 81 12.22 -0.29 2.85
CA PRO A 81 12.86 0.61 3.81
C PRO A 81 12.60 2.08 3.51
N ARG A 82 12.69 2.50 2.25
CA ARG A 82 12.43 3.89 1.89
C ARG A 82 11.00 4.31 2.16
N MET A 83 10.03 3.41 1.95
CA MET A 83 8.63 3.72 2.22
C MET A 83 8.35 3.82 3.71
N LYS A 84 8.97 2.94 4.50
CA LYS A 84 8.87 3.03 5.96
C LYS A 84 9.41 4.35 6.48
N ASP A 85 10.50 4.84 5.89
CA ASP A 85 11.06 6.15 6.25
C ASP A 85 10.11 7.30 5.90
N CYS A 86 9.25 7.12 4.91
CA CYS A 86 8.26 8.13 4.55
C CYS A 86 7.09 8.22 5.54
N MET A 87 6.86 7.19 6.34
CA MET A 87 5.72 7.13 7.25
C MET A 87 6.15 7.51 8.67
N PRO A 88 5.68 8.66 9.19
CA PRO A 88 6.08 9.09 10.53
C PRO A 88 5.51 8.20 11.63
N GLY A 89 6.30 8.03 12.68
CA GLY A 89 5.90 7.29 13.86
C GLY A 89 6.09 5.78 13.72
N ASP A 90 5.48 5.05 14.66
CA ASP A 90 5.55 3.60 14.69
C ASP A 90 4.55 3.03 13.68
N THR A 91 5.04 2.18 12.78
CA THR A 91 4.21 1.56 11.74
C THR A 91 3.74 0.14 12.11
N PHE A 92 4.18 -0.38 13.24
CA PHE A 92 3.79 -1.72 13.70
C PHE A 92 2.79 -1.65 14.84
N ASP A 93 1.88 -2.61 14.88
CA ASP A 93 0.95 -2.78 16.00
C ASP A 93 0.74 -4.29 16.26
N LYS A 94 -0.16 -4.62 17.20
CA LYS A 94 -0.42 -6.02 17.56
C LYS A 94 -0.97 -6.87 16.42
N ASP A 95 -1.59 -6.26 15.42
CA ASP A 95 -2.26 -6.96 14.33
C ASP A 95 -1.42 -7.02 13.05
N GLY A 96 -0.38 -6.21 12.96
CA GLY A 96 0.48 -6.19 11.78
C GLY A 96 1.20 -4.86 11.59
N GLU A 97 1.17 -4.31 10.40
CA GLU A 97 1.92 -3.11 10.06
C GLU A 97 1.25 -2.25 9.02
N LEU A 98 1.62 -0.97 9.00
CA LEU A 98 1.23 -0.06 7.93
C LEU A 98 2.22 -0.16 6.78
N GLY A 99 1.69 -0.04 5.58
CA GLY A 99 2.45 0.10 4.35
C GLY A 99 1.71 1.06 3.44
N TYR A 100 2.31 1.37 2.30
CA TYR A 100 1.69 2.27 1.33
C TYR A 100 1.04 1.48 0.20
N CYS A 101 -0.21 1.80 -0.13
CA CYS A 101 -0.92 1.17 -1.25
C CYS A 101 -0.75 2.01 -2.52
N TRP A 102 -0.04 1.46 -3.51
CA TRP A 102 0.18 2.14 -4.79
C TRP A 102 -1.05 2.17 -5.69
N MET A 103 -2.05 1.33 -5.41
CA MET A 103 -3.30 1.34 -6.19
C MET A 103 -4.23 2.47 -5.78
N HIS A 104 -4.33 2.72 -4.48
CA HIS A 104 -5.30 3.68 -3.95
C HIS A 104 -4.65 4.85 -3.23
N HIS A 105 -3.32 4.89 -3.17
CA HIS A 105 -2.53 6.02 -2.70
C HIS A 105 -2.84 6.45 -1.27
N PHE A 106 -2.76 5.50 -0.36
CA PHE A 106 -2.92 5.77 1.07
C PHE A 106 -2.15 4.74 1.90
N LYS A 107 -1.98 5.07 3.18
CA LYS A 107 -1.35 4.13 4.13
C LYS A 107 -2.38 3.10 4.53
N CYS A 108 -2.17 1.84 4.14
CA CYS A 108 -3.08 0.75 4.45
C CYS A 108 -2.45 -0.23 5.43
N HIS A 109 -3.28 -1.06 6.05
CA HIS A 109 -2.85 -1.98 7.09
C HIS A 109 -2.76 -3.41 6.57
N SER A 110 -1.71 -4.11 6.96
CA SER A 110 -1.42 -5.47 6.47
C SER A 110 -2.51 -6.50 6.77
N ALA A 111 -3.30 -6.30 7.83
CA ALA A 111 -4.37 -7.21 8.24
C ALA A 111 -5.70 -6.95 7.54
N ARG A 112 -5.76 -5.94 6.68
CA ARG A 112 -6.98 -5.56 5.96
C ARG A 112 -6.92 -6.03 4.51
N SER A 113 -7.99 -5.79 3.77
CA SER A 113 -8.06 -6.12 2.35
C SER A 113 -8.99 -5.13 1.63
N CYS A 114 -9.14 -5.29 0.33
CA CYS A 114 -10.10 -4.54 -0.47
C CYS A 114 -10.40 -5.31 -1.75
N HIS A 115 -11.42 -4.86 -2.50
CA HIS A 115 -11.85 -5.53 -3.73
C HIS A 115 -10.72 -5.70 -4.76
N THR A 116 -9.75 -4.80 -4.80
CA THR A 116 -8.68 -4.82 -5.80
C THR A 116 -7.43 -5.58 -5.38
N TRP A 117 -7.49 -6.30 -4.26
CA TRP A 117 -6.36 -7.12 -3.83
C TRP A 117 -5.81 -7.97 -4.98
N ALA A 118 -4.51 -8.02 -5.11
CA ALA A 118 -3.85 -8.84 -6.12
C ALA A 118 -2.63 -9.53 -5.52
N LYS A 119 -2.44 -10.78 -5.88
CA LYS A 119 -1.33 -11.61 -5.41
C LYS A 119 0.01 -11.07 -5.90
N GLY A 120 1.05 -11.25 -5.10
CA GLY A 120 2.43 -10.99 -5.53
C GLY A 120 3.26 -10.08 -4.64
N GLY A 121 2.70 -9.60 -3.55
CA GLY A 121 3.40 -8.74 -2.61
C GLY A 121 3.83 -9.46 -1.34
N PRO A 122 4.33 -8.69 -0.38
CA PRO A 122 4.45 -7.23 -0.41
C PRO A 122 5.71 -6.75 -1.16
N ILE A 123 5.80 -5.44 -1.38
CA ILE A 123 7.00 -4.79 -1.91
C ILE A 123 7.96 -4.59 -0.74
N GLN A 124 9.13 -5.24 -0.79
CA GLN A 124 10.05 -5.28 0.34
C GLN A 124 11.39 -4.59 0.07
N ILE A 125 11.68 -4.24 -1.18
CA ILE A 125 12.93 -3.62 -1.56
C ILE A 125 12.69 -2.29 -2.29
N ASP A 126 13.62 -1.34 -2.10
CA ASP A 126 13.49 -0.01 -2.67
C ASP A 126 13.40 -0.02 -4.19
N GLU A 127 14.12 -0.92 -4.84
CA GLU A 127 14.09 -1.03 -6.30
C GLU A 127 12.69 -1.27 -6.84
N GLU A 128 11.94 -2.19 -6.24
CA GLU A 128 10.55 -2.44 -6.63
C GLU A 128 9.64 -1.25 -6.31
N SER A 129 9.87 -0.62 -5.17
CA SER A 129 9.15 0.59 -4.77
C SER A 129 9.33 1.69 -5.81
N HIS A 130 10.55 1.88 -6.30
CA HIS A 130 10.86 2.86 -7.34
C HIS A 130 10.12 2.55 -8.64
N LYS A 131 10.03 1.29 -9.03
CA LYS A 131 9.30 0.89 -10.23
C LYS A 131 7.81 1.23 -10.13
N TRP A 132 7.21 1.02 -8.96
CA TRP A 132 5.82 1.40 -8.72
C TRP A 132 5.63 2.90 -8.81
N GLN A 133 6.54 3.67 -8.24
CA GLN A 133 6.47 5.13 -8.33
C GLN A 133 6.57 5.61 -9.76
N ASP A 134 7.47 5.03 -10.55
CA ASP A 134 7.60 5.36 -11.97
C ASP A 134 6.30 5.13 -12.73
N LYS A 135 5.63 4.02 -12.46
CA LYS A 135 4.36 3.68 -13.11
C LYS A 135 3.22 4.58 -12.65
N SER A 136 3.23 5.00 -11.40
CA SER A 136 2.15 5.84 -10.83
C SER A 136 2.24 7.28 -11.25
N LYS A 137 3.40 7.72 -11.75
CA LYS A 137 3.67 9.11 -12.16
C LYS A 137 3.54 10.11 -11.02
N ILE A 138 3.75 9.67 -9.79
CA ILE A 138 3.82 10.53 -8.62
C ILE A 138 5.23 11.13 -8.56
N GLU A 139 5.30 12.46 -8.46
CA GLU A 139 6.55 13.19 -8.35
C GLU A 139 6.58 14.07 -7.11
#